data_ecb58589d241964e8e092f9743654328
#
_entry.id   ecb58589d241964e8e092f9743654328
#
_cell.length_a   1.000
_cell.length_b   1.000
_cell.length_c   1.000
_cell.angle_alpha   90.00
_cell.angle_beta   90.00
_cell.angle_gamma   90.00
#
_symmetry.space_group_name_H-M   'P 1'
#
loop_
_entity.id
_entity.type
_entity.pdbx_description
1 polymer ?
#
loop_
_entity_poly.entity_id
_entity_poly.type
_entity_poly.pdbx_seq_one_letter_code
_entity_poly.pdbx_strand_id
1 'polypeptide(L)'
;MPTTLTIPEVLKKISQNSKSREDTVRLLRENGNMTLKQILRYAFFDSAKWYRNDLPAYTPDQAPEGLTMSSLFQESKRLYIFKESYNLPRERKDILLIQILESVHPDEAKLLQELLMGTFGYGYGLSKSVVQEAFPDIVSSVVAS
;
A
#
# COMPACT_ATOMS: atom_id res chain seq x y z
N MET A 1 -13.54 -17.02 -14.36
CA MET A 1 -12.23 -16.90 -13.68
C MET A 1 -12.35 -15.99 -12.48
N PRO A 2 -11.90 -16.44 -11.33
CA PRO A 2 -11.88 -15.51 -10.20
C PRO A 2 -10.89 -14.40 -10.50
N THR A 3 -11.37 -13.19 -10.45
CA THR A 3 -10.53 -12.01 -10.62
C THR A 3 -9.76 -11.79 -9.34
N THR A 4 -8.45 -11.57 -9.45
CA THR A 4 -7.65 -11.23 -8.29
C THR A 4 -8.14 -9.89 -7.74
N LEU A 5 -8.45 -9.85 -6.44
CA LEU A 5 -8.87 -8.62 -5.79
C LEU A 5 -7.71 -7.63 -5.74
N THR A 6 -8.03 -6.35 -5.92
CA THR A 6 -7.05 -5.29 -5.72
C THR A 6 -6.74 -5.14 -4.22
N ILE A 7 -5.64 -4.49 -3.89
CA ILE A 7 -5.28 -4.28 -2.49
C ILE A 7 -6.36 -3.52 -1.72
N PRO A 8 -6.95 -2.42 -2.25
CA PRO A 8 -8.07 -1.77 -1.56
C PRO A 8 -9.27 -2.69 -1.33
N GLU A 9 -9.59 -3.55 -2.30
CA GLU A 9 -10.70 -4.50 -2.16
C GLU A 9 -10.43 -5.51 -1.05
N VAL A 10 -9.20 -6.02 -0.97
CA VAL A 10 -8.79 -6.95 0.09
C VAL A 10 -8.92 -6.28 1.45
N LEU A 11 -8.44 -5.05 1.58
CA LEU A 11 -8.50 -4.32 2.84
C LEU A 11 -9.93 -4.03 3.27
N LYS A 12 -10.81 -3.67 2.33
CA LYS A 12 -12.23 -3.48 2.62
C LYS A 12 -12.88 -4.77 3.07
N LYS A 13 -12.58 -5.88 2.41
CA LYS A 13 -13.11 -7.20 2.77
C LYS A 13 -12.71 -7.56 4.19
N ILE A 14 -11.45 -7.35 4.55
CA ILE A 14 -10.96 -7.61 5.90
C ILE A 14 -11.70 -6.74 6.91
N SER A 15 -11.79 -5.44 6.64
CA SER A 15 -12.47 -4.48 7.50
C SER A 15 -13.94 -4.84 7.73
N GLN A 16 -14.64 -5.24 6.68
CA GLN A 16 -16.07 -5.56 6.75
C GLN A 16 -16.36 -6.88 7.46
N ASN A 17 -15.42 -7.80 7.47
CA ASN A 17 -15.62 -9.14 8.04
C ASN A 17 -14.91 -9.35 9.38
N SER A 18 -14.17 -8.35 9.86
CA SER A 18 -13.47 -8.43 11.13
C SER A 18 -14.39 -8.03 12.28
N LYS A 19 -14.63 -8.92 13.20
CA LYS A 19 -15.42 -8.67 14.41
C LYS A 19 -14.56 -8.64 15.66
N SER A 20 -13.31 -9.07 15.53
CA SER A 20 -12.37 -9.13 16.65
C SER A 20 -10.95 -9.02 16.10
N ARG A 21 -9.99 -8.82 17.01
CA ARG A 21 -8.56 -8.81 16.64
C ARG A 21 -8.17 -10.13 15.99
N GLU A 22 -8.67 -11.24 16.50
CA GLU A 22 -8.36 -12.56 15.97
C GLU A 22 -8.85 -12.73 14.55
N ASP A 23 -10.06 -12.22 14.25
CA ASP A 23 -10.60 -12.23 12.90
C ASP A 23 -9.71 -11.43 11.95
N THR A 24 -9.27 -10.26 12.37
CA THR A 24 -8.40 -9.42 11.55
C THR A 24 -7.09 -10.13 11.23
N VAL A 25 -6.46 -10.74 12.22
CA VAL A 25 -5.20 -11.48 12.01
C VAL A 25 -5.42 -12.64 11.04
N ARG A 26 -6.48 -13.40 11.24
CA ARG A 26 -6.81 -14.54 10.38
C ARG A 26 -7.03 -14.10 8.94
N LEU A 27 -7.84 -13.06 8.74
CA LEU A 27 -8.16 -12.56 7.40
C LEU A 27 -6.93 -12.00 6.69
N LEU A 28 -6.05 -11.34 7.44
CA LEU A 28 -4.78 -10.87 6.88
C LEU A 28 -3.94 -12.05 6.39
N ARG A 29 -3.84 -13.10 7.17
CA ARG A 29 -3.08 -14.29 6.78
C ARG A 29 -3.67 -14.99 5.58
N GLU A 30 -5.01 -15.11 5.54
CA GLU A 30 -5.70 -15.76 4.43
C GLU A 30 -5.56 -15.00 3.11
N ASN A 31 -5.45 -13.68 3.17
CA ASN A 31 -5.37 -12.82 1.99
C ASN A 31 -3.96 -12.27 1.76
N GLY A 32 -2.99 -12.72 2.54
CA GLY A 32 -1.62 -12.23 2.44
C GLY A 32 -0.96 -12.62 1.13
N ASN A 33 -0.38 -11.63 0.47
CA ASN A 33 0.48 -11.84 -0.69
C ASN A 33 1.66 -10.88 -0.57
N MET A 34 2.63 -11.00 -1.46
CA MET A 34 3.85 -10.18 -1.36
C MET A 34 3.57 -8.70 -1.44
N THR A 35 2.62 -8.30 -2.28
CA THR A 35 2.24 -6.90 -2.44
C THR A 35 1.63 -6.33 -1.16
N LEU A 36 0.68 -7.05 -0.57
CA LEU A 36 0.05 -6.63 0.68
C LEU A 36 1.09 -6.51 1.80
N LYS A 37 1.95 -7.49 1.94
CA LYS A 37 3.02 -7.47 2.94
C LYS A 37 3.96 -6.28 2.75
N GLN A 38 4.33 -5.99 1.51
CA GLN A 38 5.19 -4.87 1.16
C GLN A 38 4.57 -3.53 1.59
N ILE A 39 3.29 -3.35 1.26
CA ILE A 39 2.57 -2.12 1.61
C ILE A 39 2.44 -1.98 3.12
N LEU A 40 2.10 -3.06 3.82
CA LEU A 40 1.98 -3.04 5.28
C LEU A 40 3.32 -2.77 5.94
N ARG A 41 4.40 -3.31 5.39
CA ARG A 41 5.75 -3.03 5.89
C ARG A 41 6.08 -1.55 5.77
N TYR A 42 5.81 -0.94 4.62
CA TYR A 42 6.03 0.50 4.44
C TYR A 42 5.16 1.33 5.39
N ALA A 43 3.92 0.91 5.62
CA ALA A 43 2.97 1.66 6.42
C ALA A 43 3.32 1.64 7.92
N PHE A 44 3.79 0.49 8.43
CA PHE A 44 3.89 0.30 9.88
C PHE A 44 5.30 0.03 10.39
N PHE A 45 6.20 -0.49 9.56
CA PHE A 45 7.50 -0.97 10.03
C PHE A 45 8.71 -0.33 9.38
N ASP A 46 8.53 0.42 8.31
CA ASP A 46 9.63 1.11 7.65
C ASP A 46 9.75 2.51 8.25
N SER A 47 10.90 2.80 8.86
CA SER A 47 11.14 4.10 9.48
C SER A 47 11.62 5.15 8.49
N ALA A 48 11.90 4.76 7.26
CA ALA A 48 12.37 5.70 6.24
C ALA A 48 11.25 6.66 5.85
N LYS A 49 11.62 7.93 5.67
CA LYS A 49 10.65 8.95 5.30
C LYS A 49 10.44 8.96 3.79
N TRP A 50 9.20 9.23 3.39
CA TRP A 50 8.89 9.51 2.00
C TRP A 50 9.38 10.90 1.64
N TYR A 51 9.68 11.14 0.36
CA TYR A 51 10.22 12.42 -0.09
C TYR A 51 9.21 13.57 0.01
N ARG A 52 7.93 13.23 0.12
CA ARG A 52 6.86 14.20 0.37
C ARG A 52 5.72 13.52 1.13
N ASN A 53 4.89 14.33 1.79
CA ASN A 53 3.77 13.82 2.60
C ASN A 53 2.39 14.20 2.04
N ASP A 54 2.35 14.62 0.78
CA ASP A 54 1.12 14.95 0.07
C ASP A 54 1.24 14.41 -1.36
N LEU A 55 0.21 14.58 -2.19
CA LEU A 55 0.26 14.15 -3.58
C LEU A 55 0.37 15.35 -4.52
N PRO A 56 1.13 15.22 -5.62
CA PRO A 56 1.07 16.19 -6.70
C PRO A 56 -0.29 16.10 -7.40
N ALA A 57 -0.68 17.13 -8.12
CA ALA A 57 -1.89 17.11 -8.91
C ALA A 57 -1.78 16.03 -10.01
N TYR A 58 -2.84 15.25 -10.19
CA TYR A 58 -2.87 14.20 -11.21
C TYR A 58 -4.31 13.98 -11.68
N THR A 59 -4.48 13.35 -12.83
CA THR A 59 -5.79 13.02 -13.39
C THR A 59 -6.10 11.55 -13.11
N PRO A 60 -7.13 11.24 -12.27
CA PRO A 60 -7.46 9.85 -11.98
C PRO A 60 -7.85 9.08 -13.23
N ASP A 61 -7.47 7.80 -13.28
CA ASP A 61 -7.85 6.92 -14.37
C ASP A 61 -9.36 6.67 -14.33
N GLN A 62 -10.01 6.75 -15.50
CA GLN A 62 -11.46 6.55 -15.63
C GLN A 62 -11.81 5.11 -15.99
N ALA A 63 -10.82 4.25 -16.21
CA ALA A 63 -11.09 2.87 -16.59
C ALA A 63 -11.73 2.09 -15.44
N PRO A 64 -12.63 1.13 -15.74
CA PRO A 64 -13.17 0.24 -14.74
C PRO A 64 -12.07 -0.57 -14.06
N GLU A 65 -12.38 -1.05 -12.85
CA GLU A 65 -11.46 -1.88 -12.09
C GLU A 65 -11.05 -3.10 -12.90
N GLY A 66 -9.76 -3.39 -12.89
CA GLY A 66 -9.18 -4.48 -13.67
C GLY A 66 -8.80 -4.11 -15.09
N LEU A 67 -9.17 -2.91 -15.55
CA LEU A 67 -8.85 -2.42 -16.90
C LEU A 67 -7.88 -1.24 -16.89
N THR A 68 -7.29 -0.94 -15.74
CA THR A 68 -6.28 0.11 -15.63
C THR A 68 -4.95 -0.36 -16.23
N MET A 69 -4.11 0.59 -16.64
CA MET A 69 -2.83 0.28 -17.28
C MET A 69 -1.87 -0.43 -16.33
N SER A 70 -1.98 -0.19 -15.04
CA SER A 70 -1.11 -0.80 -14.03
C SER A 70 -1.90 -1.12 -12.77
N SER A 71 -1.22 -1.64 -11.76
CA SER A 71 -1.81 -1.98 -10.48
C SER A 71 -0.74 -1.90 -9.39
N LEU A 72 -1.17 -1.86 -8.12
CA LEU A 72 -0.24 -1.92 -7.01
C LEU A 72 0.57 -3.21 -6.98
N PHE A 73 0.06 -4.29 -7.57
CA PHE A 73 0.84 -5.53 -7.70
C PHE A 73 2.13 -5.31 -8.48
N GLN A 74 2.10 -4.41 -9.45
CA GLN A 74 3.28 -4.06 -10.25
C GLN A 74 4.05 -2.90 -9.64
N GLU A 75 3.34 -1.85 -9.22
CA GLU A 75 3.97 -0.60 -8.80
C GLU A 75 4.58 -0.66 -7.40
N SER A 76 4.12 -1.57 -6.54
CA SER A 76 4.68 -1.71 -5.19
C SER A 76 6.17 -2.02 -5.21
N LYS A 77 6.66 -2.65 -6.26
CA LYS A 77 8.08 -2.99 -6.41
C LYS A 77 8.97 -1.77 -6.60
N ARG A 78 8.39 -0.63 -7.00
CA ARG A 78 9.11 0.60 -7.30
C ARG A 78 8.90 1.68 -6.25
N LEU A 79 8.12 1.43 -5.20
CA LEU A 79 7.81 2.45 -4.21
C LEU A 79 9.04 2.96 -3.46
N TYR A 80 10.09 2.16 -3.37
CA TYR A 80 11.32 2.57 -2.69
C TYR A 80 11.96 3.82 -3.29
N ILE A 81 11.70 4.12 -4.56
CA ILE A 81 12.30 5.30 -5.20
C ILE A 81 11.71 6.62 -4.67
N PHE A 82 10.58 6.55 -3.98
CA PHE A 82 9.93 7.73 -3.39
C PHE A 82 10.36 8.00 -1.96
N LYS A 83 11.30 7.24 -1.44
CA LYS A 83 11.89 7.54 -0.13
C LYS A 83 12.80 8.75 -0.26
N GLU A 84 12.84 9.57 0.79
CA GLU A 84 13.67 10.77 0.83
C GLU A 84 15.14 10.44 0.57
N SER A 85 15.60 9.31 1.09
CA SER A 85 16.99 8.88 0.97
C SER A 85 17.37 8.35 -0.41
N TYR A 86 16.40 8.06 -1.28
CA TYR A 86 16.71 7.55 -2.61
C TYR A 86 17.28 8.67 -3.49
N ASN A 87 18.41 8.40 -4.11
CA ASN A 87 19.16 9.40 -4.87
C ASN A 87 18.54 9.66 -6.25
N LEU A 88 17.50 10.48 -6.25
CA LEU A 88 16.80 10.90 -7.46
C LEU A 88 16.25 12.30 -7.22
N PRO A 89 16.36 13.24 -8.19
CA PRO A 89 15.82 14.59 -8.00
C PRO A 89 14.32 14.57 -7.71
N ARG A 90 13.87 15.50 -6.87
CA ARG A 90 12.46 15.59 -6.46
C ARG A 90 11.54 15.71 -7.68
N GLU A 91 11.93 16.52 -8.66
CA GLU A 91 11.13 16.72 -9.87
C GLU A 91 10.93 15.42 -10.64
N ARG A 92 11.97 14.60 -10.69
CA ARG A 92 11.89 13.29 -11.36
C ARG A 92 11.01 12.34 -10.58
N LYS A 93 11.08 12.37 -9.25
CA LYS A 93 10.19 11.58 -8.39
C LYS A 93 8.73 11.98 -8.59
N ASP A 94 8.46 13.28 -8.71
CA ASP A 94 7.11 13.78 -8.96
C ASP A 94 6.56 13.23 -10.28
N ILE A 95 7.35 13.26 -11.35
CA ILE A 95 6.93 12.74 -12.66
C ILE A 95 6.58 11.26 -12.56
N LEU A 96 7.44 10.48 -11.92
CA LEU A 96 7.22 9.04 -11.78
C LEU A 96 6.01 8.73 -10.88
N LEU A 97 5.82 9.50 -9.83
CA LEU A 97 4.67 9.32 -8.93
C LEU A 97 3.36 9.63 -9.66
N ILE A 98 3.33 10.72 -10.42
CA ILE A 98 2.15 11.08 -11.22
C ILE A 98 1.83 9.96 -12.22
N GLN A 99 2.83 9.41 -12.88
CA GLN A 99 2.63 8.31 -13.81
C GLN A 99 1.98 7.10 -13.13
N ILE A 100 2.42 6.77 -11.92
CA ILE A 100 1.84 5.67 -11.17
C ILE A 100 0.39 5.99 -10.78
N LEU A 101 0.15 7.18 -10.22
CA LEU A 101 -1.17 7.58 -9.77
C LEU A 101 -2.20 7.59 -10.92
N GLU A 102 -1.76 7.95 -12.13
CA GLU A 102 -2.63 8.01 -13.29
C GLU A 102 -2.79 6.67 -14.00
N SER A 103 -1.98 5.66 -13.66
CA SER A 103 -2.03 4.34 -14.29
C SER A 103 -2.72 3.27 -13.46
N VAL A 104 -2.98 3.51 -12.19
CA VAL A 104 -3.67 2.56 -11.31
C VAL A 104 -5.11 3.00 -11.06
N HIS A 105 -5.94 2.09 -10.53
CA HIS A 105 -7.30 2.43 -10.17
C HIS A 105 -7.32 3.56 -9.12
N PRO A 106 -8.31 4.49 -9.16
CA PRO A 106 -8.37 5.59 -8.19
C PRO A 106 -8.33 5.15 -6.73
N ASP A 107 -8.89 4.00 -6.38
CA ASP A 107 -8.84 3.47 -5.01
C ASP A 107 -7.41 3.10 -4.63
N GLU A 108 -6.63 2.59 -5.57
CA GLU A 108 -5.22 2.28 -5.34
C GLU A 108 -4.39 3.55 -5.19
N ALA A 109 -4.70 4.57 -5.99
CA ALA A 109 -4.04 5.88 -5.86
C ALA A 109 -4.32 6.50 -4.50
N LYS A 110 -5.55 6.38 -4.01
CA LYS A 110 -5.94 6.86 -2.68
C LYS A 110 -5.17 6.12 -1.58
N LEU A 111 -4.97 4.82 -1.75
CA LEU A 111 -4.18 4.03 -0.81
C LEU A 111 -2.73 4.53 -0.75
N LEU A 112 -2.14 4.85 -1.89
CA LEU A 112 -0.80 5.44 -1.94
C LEU A 112 -0.76 6.79 -1.25
N GLN A 113 -1.81 7.60 -1.40
CA GLN A 113 -1.94 8.86 -0.69
C GLN A 113 -1.88 8.65 0.82
N GLU A 114 -2.66 7.71 1.33
CA GLU A 114 -2.67 7.39 2.76
C GLU A 114 -1.30 6.92 3.24
N LEU A 115 -0.61 6.13 2.41
CA LEU A 115 0.73 5.64 2.74
C LEU A 115 1.72 6.78 2.89
N LEU A 116 1.75 7.71 1.92
CA LEU A 116 2.65 8.86 1.96
C LEU A 116 2.32 9.82 3.09
N MET A 117 1.04 9.98 3.42
CA MET A 117 0.58 10.88 4.48
C MET A 117 0.69 10.28 5.88
N GLY A 118 0.96 8.98 5.99
CA GLY A 118 1.06 8.30 7.27
C GLY A 118 -0.29 8.00 7.92
N THR A 119 -1.38 8.02 7.16
CA THR A 119 -2.74 7.75 7.66
C THR A 119 -3.24 6.36 7.29
N PHE A 120 -2.40 5.56 6.68
CA PHE A 120 -2.76 4.22 6.23
C PHE A 120 -3.15 3.33 7.42
N GLY A 121 -4.22 2.58 7.24
CA GLY A 121 -4.67 1.58 8.22
C GLY A 121 -5.81 2.06 9.12
N TYR A 122 -5.95 3.35 9.34
CA TYR A 122 -6.99 3.87 10.24
C TYR A 122 -8.39 3.52 9.75
N GLY A 123 -8.62 3.59 8.43
CA GLY A 123 -9.93 3.27 7.86
C GLY A 123 -10.24 1.78 7.77
N TYR A 124 -9.27 0.92 8.06
CA TYR A 124 -9.43 -0.54 7.93
C TYR A 124 -9.31 -1.27 9.27
N GLY A 125 -9.18 -0.54 10.36
CA GLY A 125 -9.03 -1.14 11.68
C GLY A 125 -7.71 -1.85 11.90
N LEU A 126 -6.69 -1.51 11.12
CA LEU A 126 -5.37 -2.13 11.23
C LEU A 126 -4.50 -1.36 12.22
N SER A 127 -3.67 -2.09 12.96
CA SER A 127 -2.67 -1.52 13.84
C SER A 127 -1.35 -2.26 13.67
N LYS A 128 -0.28 -1.65 14.15
CA LYS A 128 1.06 -2.23 14.09
C LYS A 128 1.10 -3.61 14.75
N SER A 129 0.47 -3.77 15.91
CA SER A 129 0.50 -5.03 16.64
C SER A 129 -0.27 -6.13 15.93
N VAL A 130 -1.39 -5.79 15.29
CA VAL A 130 -2.19 -6.76 14.52
C VAL A 130 -1.40 -7.24 13.30
N VAL A 131 -0.77 -6.32 12.59
CA VAL A 131 0.02 -6.65 11.41
C VAL A 131 1.24 -7.48 11.79
N GLN A 132 1.88 -7.16 12.90
CA GLN A 132 3.02 -7.92 13.41
C GLN A 132 2.63 -9.36 13.75
N GLU A 133 1.47 -9.56 14.35
CA GLU A 133 0.97 -10.89 14.68
C GLU A 133 0.66 -11.69 13.41
N ALA A 134 0.05 -11.02 12.42
CA ALA A 134 -0.30 -11.69 11.17
C ALA A 134 0.93 -12.04 10.32
N PHE A 135 1.91 -11.14 10.27
CA PHE A 135 3.08 -11.28 9.40
C PHE A 135 4.38 -10.97 10.16
N PRO A 136 4.82 -11.87 11.05
CA PRO A 136 6.07 -11.63 11.79
C PRO A 136 7.30 -11.50 10.89
N ASP A 137 7.26 -12.08 9.70
CA ASP A 137 8.37 -12.07 8.75
C ASP A 137 8.70 -10.64 8.26
N ILE A 138 7.71 -9.78 8.09
CA ILE A 138 7.97 -8.42 7.61
C ILE A 138 8.62 -7.56 8.70
N VAL A 139 8.35 -7.85 9.96
CA VAL A 139 9.01 -7.18 11.09
C VAL A 139 10.49 -7.56 11.13
N SER A 140 10.78 -8.83 10.98
CA SER A 140 12.16 -9.35 10.97
C SER A 140 12.98 -8.73 9.85
N SER A 141 12.37 -8.54 8.68
CA SER A 141 13.02 -7.91 7.53
C SER A 141 13.45 -6.47 7.82
N VAL A 142 12.63 -5.73 8.57
CA VAL A 142 12.94 -4.34 8.95
C VAL A 142 14.08 -4.32 9.98
N VAL A 143 14.02 -5.20 10.95
CA VAL A 143 15.02 -5.27 12.00
C VAL A 143 16.39 -5.71 11.45
N ALA A 144 16.41 -6.59 10.47
CA ALA A 144 17.63 -7.11 9.87
C ALA A 144 18.30 -6.11 8.93
N SER A 145 17.63 -5.07 8.52
CA SER A 145 18.18 -4.08 7.59
C SER A 145 18.75 -2.83 8.32
#